data_5e63938f05bba97cbcb83f890bfbaca1
#
_entry.id   5e63938f05bba97cbcb83f890bfbaca1
#
_cell.length_a   1.000
_cell.length_b   1.000
_cell.length_c   1.000
_cell.angle_alpha   90.00
_cell.angle_beta   90.00
_cell.angle_gamma   90.00
#
_symmetry.space_group_name_H-M   'P 1'
#
loop_
_entity.id
_entity.type
_entity.pdbx_description
1 polymer ?
#
loop_
_entity_poly.entity_id
_entity_poly.type
_entity_poly.pdbx_seq_one_letter_code
_entity_poly.pdbx_strand_id
1 'polypeptide(L)'
;MNMNKVRRAEIEYCAENPVYYIETYVRIEHKGASPLIQPFKLWEGQKSAVESLYASPRNIILKARQLGFTWLVLAISSLKLLDRPGRRCGAISQKEDEAMELVRRMEVILGHMPEIICDEKNAPNGWSGPTYTKKAMSITLHFPGEPDSVFLAEASGPNPFRGQSMDEVLIDEMAFQDRAVEMFSAIFPTINDGGAACTIISTNKRGSLFEEKYTDPDFGFNKVFRGWRTNPNRTDDWYKKTLAALGPAETALEYPETEQEALEMVGGLMFPEIRAETHIGKADFWDDEVIRYVSIDYGLDMFSCLWIAVNTKGKARVYRELHEPNMPIGAACDLFKRVNNGEKIELILAPGDLWNREQLHGKSRADFFAENGMNLTRSSRDFEAGVSAMKEWFSIGEDGTANLTFENCPVTYKHLQKILADPKRPSVYAKQPHELTHSCDSLRYFCIYYISPANKKKPAAKQWTEDMLEDYNNANEYEKKYLIKIWGEPT
;
A
#
# COMPACT_ATOMS: atom_id res chain seq x y z
N MET A 1 15.37 -11.76 -55.25
CA MET A 1 14.33 -11.71 -54.24
C MET A 1 14.48 -10.38 -53.46
N ASN A 2 13.43 -9.61 -53.29
CA ASN A 2 13.56 -8.32 -52.57
C ASN A 2 13.60 -8.64 -51.07
N MET A 3 14.79 -8.48 -50.45
CA MET A 3 15.04 -8.79 -49.02
C MET A 3 14.12 -8.03 -48.06
N ASN A 4 13.67 -6.79 -48.42
CA ASN A 4 12.74 -6.06 -47.57
C ASN A 4 11.33 -6.71 -47.56
N LYS A 5 10.89 -7.29 -48.71
CA LYS A 5 9.64 -8.05 -48.73
C LYS A 5 9.72 -9.33 -47.89
N VAL A 6 10.89 -9.98 -47.85
CA VAL A 6 11.08 -11.18 -47.01
C VAL A 6 11.06 -10.80 -45.52
N ARG A 7 11.79 -9.76 -45.15
CA ARG A 7 11.76 -9.25 -43.74
C ARG A 7 10.34 -8.85 -43.32
N ARG A 8 9.60 -8.18 -44.18
CA ARG A 8 8.23 -7.78 -43.91
C ARG A 8 7.32 -8.98 -43.65
N ALA A 9 7.35 -9.95 -44.54
CA ALA A 9 6.57 -11.18 -44.39
C ALA A 9 6.95 -11.98 -43.12
N GLU A 10 8.23 -11.98 -42.75
CA GLU A 10 8.69 -12.61 -41.52
C GLU A 10 8.17 -11.88 -40.28
N ILE A 11 8.16 -10.55 -40.27
CA ILE A 11 7.62 -9.77 -39.14
C ILE A 11 6.10 -9.93 -39.03
N GLU A 12 5.38 -9.98 -40.16
CA GLU A 12 3.94 -10.27 -40.19
C GLU A 12 3.64 -11.66 -39.62
N TYR A 13 4.43 -12.69 -39.98
CA TYR A 13 4.33 -14.00 -39.36
C TYR A 13 4.63 -14.01 -37.88
N CYS A 14 5.66 -13.25 -37.45
CA CYS A 14 6.00 -13.05 -36.03
C CYS A 14 4.87 -12.38 -35.25
N ALA A 15 4.17 -11.39 -35.83
CA ALA A 15 3.06 -10.69 -35.20
C ALA A 15 1.85 -11.62 -34.97
N GLU A 16 1.64 -12.60 -35.86
CA GLU A 16 0.66 -13.67 -35.66
C GLU A 16 1.13 -14.76 -34.69
N ASN A 17 2.45 -14.88 -34.49
CA ASN A 17 3.08 -15.92 -33.68
C ASN A 17 4.11 -15.34 -32.69
N PRO A 18 3.70 -14.58 -31.66
CA PRO A 18 4.61 -13.84 -30.79
C PRO A 18 5.55 -14.73 -29.98
N VAL A 19 5.16 -15.95 -29.64
CA VAL A 19 6.04 -16.93 -28.98
C VAL A 19 7.18 -17.35 -29.91
N TYR A 20 6.89 -17.58 -31.21
CA TYR A 20 7.90 -17.89 -32.23
C TYR A 20 8.91 -16.72 -32.34
N TYR A 21 8.42 -15.48 -32.43
CA TYR A 21 9.29 -14.31 -32.47
C TYR A 21 10.26 -14.27 -31.29
N ILE A 22 9.74 -14.42 -30.08
CA ILE A 22 10.55 -14.32 -28.85
C ILE A 22 11.61 -15.43 -28.83
N GLU A 23 11.24 -16.68 -29.08
CA GLU A 23 12.17 -17.78 -28.99
C GLU A 23 13.20 -17.81 -30.13
N THR A 24 12.86 -17.23 -31.29
CA THR A 24 13.74 -17.22 -32.48
C THR A 24 14.70 -16.01 -32.44
N TYR A 25 14.16 -14.83 -32.25
CA TYR A 25 14.91 -13.60 -32.47
C TYR A 25 15.38 -12.93 -31.18
N VAL A 26 14.60 -13.01 -30.08
CA VAL A 26 14.92 -12.25 -28.88
C VAL A 26 16.08 -12.88 -28.10
N ARG A 27 16.98 -12.03 -27.67
CA ARG A 27 18.07 -12.36 -26.74
C ARG A 27 17.93 -11.49 -25.48
N ILE A 28 18.28 -12.07 -24.35
CA ILE A 28 18.22 -11.42 -23.04
C ILE A 28 19.54 -11.65 -22.28
N GLU A 29 19.80 -10.80 -21.32
CA GLU A 29 20.89 -11.02 -20.38
C GLU A 29 20.47 -12.03 -19.30
N HIS A 30 21.29 -13.06 -19.17
CA HIS A 30 21.11 -14.07 -18.14
C HIS A 30 22.31 -14.05 -17.18
N LYS A 31 22.10 -13.51 -15.96
CA LYS A 31 23.15 -13.43 -14.95
C LYS A 31 23.73 -14.83 -14.66
N GLY A 32 25.04 -14.95 -14.70
CA GLY A 32 25.75 -16.21 -14.46
C GLY A 32 25.88 -17.11 -15.67
N ALA A 33 25.32 -16.75 -16.83
CA ALA A 33 25.54 -17.49 -18.08
C ALA A 33 26.80 -16.99 -18.81
N SER A 34 27.43 -17.88 -19.58
CA SER A 34 28.54 -17.56 -20.48
C SER A 34 28.21 -18.09 -21.88
N PRO A 35 28.04 -17.24 -22.90
CA PRO A 35 28.03 -15.76 -22.85
C PRO A 35 26.85 -15.20 -22.06
N LEU A 36 26.96 -13.96 -21.60
CA LEU A 36 25.94 -13.27 -20.80
C LEU A 36 24.59 -13.14 -21.53
N ILE A 37 24.65 -12.91 -22.84
CA ILE A 37 23.46 -12.77 -23.69
C ILE A 37 23.09 -14.14 -24.25
N GLN A 38 21.85 -14.53 -23.98
CA GLN A 38 21.31 -15.86 -24.31
C GLN A 38 20.01 -15.74 -25.10
N PRO A 39 19.63 -16.74 -25.93
CA PRO A 39 18.29 -16.83 -26.49
C PRO A 39 17.23 -16.80 -25.39
N PHE A 40 16.16 -16.06 -25.60
CA PHE A 40 15.05 -16.04 -24.65
C PHE A 40 14.15 -17.27 -24.85
N LYS A 41 14.55 -18.37 -24.24
CA LYS A 41 13.73 -19.59 -24.23
C LYS A 41 12.66 -19.45 -23.14
N LEU A 42 11.41 -19.44 -23.57
CA LEU A 42 10.28 -19.22 -22.69
C LEU A 42 9.92 -20.49 -21.90
N TRP A 43 9.67 -20.30 -20.62
CA TRP A 43 9.02 -21.32 -19.80
C TRP A 43 7.53 -21.42 -20.15
N GLU A 44 6.88 -22.55 -19.86
CA GLU A 44 5.46 -22.74 -20.17
C GLU A 44 4.55 -21.65 -19.57
N GLY A 45 4.82 -21.24 -18.33
CA GLY A 45 4.08 -20.14 -17.70
C GLY A 45 4.32 -18.77 -18.35
N GLN A 46 5.48 -18.56 -19.00
CA GLN A 46 5.74 -17.36 -19.79
C GLN A 46 5.05 -17.44 -21.16
N LYS A 47 5.04 -18.60 -21.82
CA LYS A 47 4.31 -18.80 -23.10
C LYS A 47 2.83 -18.50 -22.95
N SER A 48 2.18 -19.11 -21.94
CA SER A 48 0.76 -18.84 -21.69
C SER A 48 0.50 -17.39 -21.29
N ALA A 49 1.47 -16.70 -20.69
CA ALA A 49 1.38 -15.27 -20.42
C ALA A 49 1.44 -14.46 -21.72
N VAL A 50 2.36 -14.76 -22.65
CA VAL A 50 2.45 -14.08 -23.95
C VAL A 50 1.11 -14.15 -24.70
N GLU A 51 0.51 -15.34 -24.76
CA GLU A 51 -0.79 -15.54 -25.40
C GLU A 51 -1.88 -14.67 -24.75
N SER A 52 -1.96 -14.65 -23.40
CA SER A 52 -2.92 -13.85 -22.67
C SER A 52 -2.72 -12.34 -22.87
N LEU A 53 -1.46 -11.87 -22.84
CA LEU A 53 -1.11 -10.47 -23.01
C LEU A 53 -1.37 -9.98 -24.44
N TYR A 54 -1.19 -10.83 -25.41
CA TYR A 54 -1.41 -10.49 -26.81
C TYR A 54 -2.90 -10.44 -27.17
N ALA A 55 -3.71 -11.26 -26.49
CA ALA A 55 -5.17 -11.29 -26.68
C ALA A 55 -5.88 -10.07 -26.08
N SER A 56 -5.26 -9.32 -25.15
CA SER A 56 -5.87 -8.15 -24.51
C SER A 56 -5.01 -6.90 -24.66
N PRO A 57 -5.60 -5.75 -25.03
CA PRO A 57 -4.85 -4.49 -25.07
C PRO A 57 -4.55 -3.92 -23.69
N ARG A 58 -5.23 -4.36 -22.64
CA ARG A 58 -5.08 -3.85 -21.27
C ARG A 58 -4.80 -4.99 -20.32
N ASN A 59 -3.62 -4.97 -19.72
CA ASN A 59 -3.15 -6.06 -18.87
C ASN A 59 -2.59 -5.54 -17.54
N ILE A 60 -2.85 -6.27 -16.46
CA ILE A 60 -2.24 -6.07 -15.16
C ILE A 60 -1.67 -7.39 -14.63
N ILE A 61 -0.36 -7.42 -14.37
CA ILE A 61 0.40 -8.63 -14.08
C ILE A 61 0.90 -8.60 -12.65
N LEU A 62 0.36 -9.48 -11.81
CA LEU A 62 0.88 -9.78 -10.49
C LEU A 62 1.81 -10.99 -10.59
N LYS A 63 3.06 -10.83 -10.21
CA LYS A 63 4.07 -11.86 -10.40
C LYS A 63 4.96 -12.05 -9.17
N ALA A 64 5.52 -13.23 -9.00
CA ALA A 64 6.67 -13.43 -8.13
C ALA A 64 7.91 -12.73 -8.70
N ARG A 65 8.86 -12.45 -7.85
CA ARG A 65 10.10 -11.75 -8.21
C ARG A 65 10.96 -12.57 -9.16
N GLN A 66 11.68 -11.88 -10.07
CA GLN A 66 12.67 -12.47 -10.99
C GLN A 66 12.12 -13.57 -11.93
N LEU A 67 10.93 -13.37 -12.47
CA LEU A 67 10.35 -14.25 -13.49
C LEU A 67 10.57 -13.76 -14.94
N GLY A 68 11.38 -12.70 -15.16
CA GLY A 68 11.73 -12.21 -16.50
C GLY A 68 10.62 -11.45 -17.23
N PHE A 69 9.55 -11.05 -16.55
CA PHE A 69 8.38 -10.40 -17.18
C PHE A 69 8.67 -9.05 -17.79
N THR A 70 9.58 -8.25 -17.23
CA THR A 70 10.02 -6.99 -17.86
C THR A 70 10.63 -7.27 -19.24
N TRP A 71 11.51 -8.27 -19.37
CA TRP A 71 12.05 -8.71 -20.66
C TRP A 71 10.96 -9.20 -21.60
N LEU A 72 9.98 -9.96 -21.09
CA LEU A 72 8.87 -10.50 -21.87
C LEU A 72 8.02 -9.39 -22.51
N VAL A 73 7.63 -8.37 -21.71
CA VAL A 73 6.83 -7.25 -22.22
C VAL A 73 7.64 -6.38 -23.17
N LEU A 74 8.93 -6.11 -22.88
CA LEU A 74 9.80 -5.41 -23.82
C LEU A 74 9.95 -6.15 -25.16
N ALA A 75 10.01 -7.49 -25.14
CA ALA A 75 10.02 -8.27 -26.36
C ALA A 75 8.71 -8.15 -27.16
N ILE A 76 7.57 -8.13 -26.47
CA ILE A 76 6.26 -7.87 -27.12
C ILE A 76 6.23 -6.45 -27.71
N SER A 77 6.68 -5.44 -26.97
CA SER A 77 6.74 -4.06 -27.44
C SER A 77 7.69 -3.91 -28.63
N SER A 78 8.83 -4.61 -28.65
CA SER A 78 9.76 -4.59 -29.80
C SER A 78 9.11 -5.14 -31.06
N LEU A 79 8.34 -6.24 -30.96
CA LEU A 79 7.60 -6.81 -32.09
C LEU A 79 6.56 -5.82 -32.63
N LYS A 80 5.80 -5.18 -31.73
CA LYS A 80 4.79 -4.17 -32.12
C LYS A 80 5.41 -2.95 -32.81
N LEU A 81 6.61 -2.52 -32.39
CA LEU A 81 7.35 -1.43 -33.03
C LEU A 81 7.84 -1.79 -34.44
N LEU A 82 8.21 -3.06 -34.65
CA LEU A 82 8.68 -3.61 -35.93
C LEU A 82 7.52 -3.91 -36.89
N ASP A 83 6.39 -4.40 -36.36
CA ASP A 83 5.23 -4.81 -37.16
C ASP A 83 4.57 -3.61 -37.88
N ARG A 84 4.47 -2.48 -37.22
CA ARG A 84 3.81 -1.28 -37.78
C ARG A 84 4.67 -0.04 -37.61
N PRO A 85 5.31 0.46 -38.68
CA PRO A 85 6.02 1.74 -38.66
C PRO A 85 5.14 2.91 -38.18
N GLY A 86 5.76 3.87 -37.51
CA GLY A 86 5.09 5.03 -36.94
C GLY A 86 4.56 4.85 -35.51
N ARG A 87 4.73 3.68 -34.89
CA ARG A 87 4.27 3.39 -33.51
C ARG A 87 5.15 4.04 -32.46
N ARG A 88 4.50 4.39 -31.36
CA ARG A 88 5.14 4.96 -30.17
C ARG A 88 4.81 4.12 -28.93
N CYS A 89 5.83 3.48 -28.37
CA CYS A 89 5.71 2.70 -27.14
C CYS A 89 6.41 3.44 -26.00
N GLY A 90 5.69 3.71 -24.92
CA GLY A 90 6.21 4.34 -23.68
C GLY A 90 6.44 3.31 -22.59
N ALA A 91 7.47 3.50 -21.78
CA ALA A 91 7.69 2.71 -20.58
C ALA A 91 7.94 3.63 -19.38
N ILE A 92 7.34 3.33 -18.22
CA ILE A 92 7.51 4.09 -16.98
C ILE A 92 8.11 3.16 -15.93
N SER A 93 9.18 3.62 -15.28
CA SER A 93 9.81 2.97 -14.14
C SER A 93 9.90 3.90 -12.93
N GLN A 94 10.28 3.39 -11.77
CA GLN A 94 10.29 4.16 -10.53
C GLN A 94 11.28 5.34 -10.59
N LYS A 95 12.48 5.12 -11.18
CA LYS A 95 13.59 6.08 -11.24
C LYS A 95 14.15 6.20 -12.64
N GLU A 96 14.90 7.29 -12.87
CA GLU A 96 15.55 7.56 -14.16
C GLU A 96 16.53 6.47 -14.56
N ASP A 97 17.38 6.00 -13.63
CA ASP A 97 18.33 4.92 -13.88
C ASP A 97 17.63 3.62 -14.33
N GLU A 98 16.48 3.32 -13.74
CA GLU A 98 15.68 2.16 -14.11
C GLU A 98 15.02 2.35 -15.49
N ALA A 99 14.57 3.56 -15.80
CA ALA A 99 14.04 3.89 -17.12
C ALA A 99 15.14 3.76 -18.21
N MET A 100 16.36 4.24 -17.94
CA MET A 100 17.52 4.02 -18.83
C MET A 100 17.83 2.53 -19.00
N GLU A 101 17.65 1.73 -17.94
CA GLU A 101 17.85 0.28 -18.02
C GLU A 101 16.81 -0.40 -18.93
N LEU A 102 15.55 0.07 -18.97
CA LEU A 102 14.54 -0.42 -19.92
C LEU A 102 14.97 -0.13 -21.38
N VAL A 103 15.52 1.06 -21.64
CA VAL A 103 16.06 1.42 -22.96
C VAL A 103 17.27 0.52 -23.31
N ARG A 104 18.17 0.27 -22.37
CA ARG A 104 19.30 -0.64 -22.56
C ARG A 104 18.85 -2.07 -22.88
N ARG A 105 17.82 -2.58 -22.21
CA ARG A 105 17.25 -3.91 -22.50
C ARG A 105 16.60 -3.96 -23.87
N MET A 106 15.89 -2.91 -24.27
CA MET A 106 15.32 -2.80 -25.61
C MET A 106 16.42 -2.83 -26.70
N GLU A 107 17.54 -2.13 -26.46
CA GLU A 107 18.70 -2.17 -27.35
C GLU A 107 19.30 -3.59 -27.45
N VAL A 108 19.43 -4.30 -26.33
CA VAL A 108 19.88 -5.72 -26.35
C VAL A 108 18.97 -6.57 -27.22
N ILE A 109 17.66 -6.39 -27.12
CA ILE A 109 16.69 -7.12 -27.97
C ILE A 109 16.93 -6.79 -29.46
N LEU A 110 16.90 -5.52 -29.84
CA LEU A 110 17.01 -5.07 -31.22
C LEU A 110 18.40 -5.37 -31.82
N GLY A 111 19.45 -5.22 -31.05
CA GLY A 111 20.83 -5.42 -31.49
C GLY A 111 21.22 -6.86 -31.79
N HIS A 112 20.39 -7.84 -31.40
CA HIS A 112 20.66 -9.26 -31.60
C HIS A 112 19.74 -9.96 -32.62
N MET A 113 19.12 -9.17 -33.52
CA MET A 113 18.33 -9.66 -34.65
C MET A 113 18.79 -9.02 -35.98
N PRO A 114 20.06 -9.20 -36.37
CA PRO A 114 20.69 -8.48 -37.48
C PRO A 114 20.07 -8.77 -38.84
N GLU A 115 19.32 -9.86 -38.99
CA GLU A 115 18.58 -10.19 -40.20
C GLU A 115 17.32 -9.34 -40.38
N ILE A 116 16.80 -8.71 -39.31
CA ILE A 116 15.58 -7.90 -39.30
C ILE A 116 15.92 -6.43 -39.22
N ILE A 117 16.76 -6.01 -38.27
CA ILE A 117 17.11 -4.62 -37.97
C ILE A 117 18.58 -4.53 -37.53
N CYS A 118 19.25 -3.41 -37.75
CA CYS A 118 20.60 -3.18 -37.26
C CYS A 118 20.79 -1.76 -36.72
N ASP A 119 21.79 -1.59 -35.84
CA ASP A 119 22.23 -0.26 -35.42
C ASP A 119 22.69 0.54 -36.67
N GLU A 120 22.17 1.76 -36.81
CA GLU A 120 22.46 2.63 -37.96
C GLU A 120 23.96 2.82 -38.20
N LYS A 121 24.75 2.97 -37.13
CA LYS A 121 26.21 3.17 -37.20
C LYS A 121 26.97 1.95 -37.66
N ASN A 122 26.40 0.76 -37.43
CA ASN A 122 27.01 -0.53 -37.72
C ASN A 122 26.33 -1.27 -38.89
N ALA A 123 25.48 -0.55 -39.64
CA ALA A 123 24.77 -1.15 -40.76
C ALA A 123 25.73 -1.67 -41.83
N PRO A 124 25.60 -2.92 -42.30
CA PRO A 124 26.46 -3.48 -43.34
C PRO A 124 26.32 -2.69 -44.67
N ASN A 125 27.41 -2.64 -45.44
CA ASN A 125 27.35 -2.04 -46.78
C ASN A 125 26.25 -2.67 -47.62
N GLY A 126 25.36 -1.79 -48.21
CA GLY A 126 24.23 -2.25 -49.00
C GLY A 126 23.01 -2.69 -48.15
N TRP A 127 23.02 -2.43 -46.87
CA TRP A 127 21.84 -2.62 -46.04
C TRP A 127 20.69 -1.74 -46.51
N SER A 128 19.53 -2.35 -46.72
CA SER A 128 18.30 -1.65 -47.19
C SER A 128 17.12 -1.86 -46.23
N GLY A 129 17.34 -2.60 -45.11
CA GLY A 129 16.33 -2.86 -44.10
C GLY A 129 16.20 -1.74 -43.06
N PRO A 130 15.38 -1.94 -42.03
CA PRO A 130 15.25 -1.01 -40.93
C PRO A 130 16.57 -0.86 -40.16
N THR A 131 16.78 0.36 -39.61
CA THR A 131 17.87 0.63 -38.66
C THR A 131 17.33 1.24 -37.39
N TYR A 132 18.14 1.27 -36.33
CA TYR A 132 17.77 1.99 -35.13
C TYR A 132 18.89 2.92 -34.65
N THR A 133 18.47 3.99 -33.95
CA THR A 133 19.35 4.88 -33.20
C THR A 133 18.93 4.92 -31.74
N LYS A 134 19.93 5.01 -30.85
CA LYS A 134 19.71 5.05 -29.39
C LYS A 134 20.10 6.38 -28.80
N LYS A 135 19.29 6.91 -27.89
CA LYS A 135 19.59 7.96 -26.91
C LYS A 135 19.43 7.41 -25.48
N ALA A 136 19.76 8.22 -24.48
CA ALA A 136 19.69 7.76 -23.07
C ALA A 136 18.30 7.22 -22.70
N MET A 137 17.24 7.90 -23.09
CA MET A 137 15.85 7.61 -22.71
C MET A 137 14.97 7.15 -23.87
N SER A 138 15.55 6.83 -25.04
CA SER A 138 14.77 6.43 -26.22
C SER A 138 15.55 5.63 -27.24
N ILE A 139 14.82 4.84 -28.01
CA ILE A 139 15.30 4.22 -29.26
C ILE A 139 14.34 4.58 -30.37
N THR A 140 14.87 5.04 -31.52
CA THR A 140 14.09 5.31 -32.72
C THR A 140 14.43 4.24 -33.77
N LEU A 141 13.41 3.61 -34.31
CA LEU A 141 13.50 2.65 -35.42
C LEU A 141 13.17 3.38 -36.71
N HIS A 142 14.08 3.35 -37.66
CA HIS A 142 13.97 4.03 -38.97
C HIS A 142 13.59 3.00 -40.04
N PHE A 143 12.50 3.23 -40.73
CA PHE A 143 12.01 2.37 -41.83
C PHE A 143 12.16 3.08 -43.16
N PRO A 144 12.81 2.48 -44.17
CA PRO A 144 13.00 3.11 -45.46
C PRO A 144 11.67 3.46 -46.15
N GLY A 145 11.38 4.75 -46.25
CA GLY A 145 10.17 5.27 -46.92
C GLY A 145 8.88 5.23 -46.06
N GLU A 146 8.98 4.92 -44.79
CA GLU A 146 7.86 4.87 -43.84
C GLU A 146 8.16 5.71 -42.58
N PRO A 147 7.16 6.03 -41.73
CA PRO A 147 7.38 6.79 -40.52
C PRO A 147 8.23 6.01 -39.49
N ASP A 148 8.99 6.75 -38.69
CA ASP A 148 9.78 6.17 -37.60
C ASP A 148 8.91 5.66 -36.46
N SER A 149 9.27 4.49 -35.89
CA SER A 149 8.72 4.04 -34.62
C SER A 149 9.65 4.42 -33.46
N VAL A 150 9.07 4.69 -32.28
CA VAL A 150 9.85 5.18 -31.14
C VAL A 150 9.51 4.40 -29.86
N PHE A 151 10.53 3.93 -29.19
CA PHE A 151 10.47 3.49 -27.79
C PHE A 151 10.97 4.61 -26.88
N LEU A 152 10.19 4.99 -25.88
CA LEU A 152 10.51 6.02 -24.90
C LEU A 152 10.45 5.42 -23.49
N ALA A 153 11.38 5.80 -22.61
CA ALA A 153 11.28 5.46 -21.19
C ALA A 153 11.40 6.72 -20.34
N GLU A 154 10.56 6.81 -19.32
CA GLU A 154 10.55 7.94 -18.39
C GLU A 154 10.48 7.42 -16.94
N ALA A 155 10.99 8.23 -16.00
CA ALA A 155 10.75 8.00 -14.58
C ALA A 155 9.32 8.36 -14.20
N SER A 156 8.80 7.72 -13.16
CA SER A 156 7.49 8.03 -12.59
C SER A 156 7.40 9.51 -12.17
N GLY A 157 6.43 10.20 -12.70
CA GLY A 157 6.25 11.63 -12.48
C GLY A 157 4.80 12.06 -12.70
N PRO A 158 4.47 13.34 -12.44
CA PRO A 158 3.09 13.83 -12.51
C PRO A 158 2.54 13.97 -13.95
N ASN A 159 3.40 13.94 -14.96
CA ASN A 159 3.00 14.15 -16.35
C ASN A 159 3.86 13.34 -17.35
N PRO A 160 3.87 12.01 -17.26
CA PRO A 160 4.66 11.19 -18.17
C PRO A 160 4.11 11.31 -19.60
N PHE A 161 5.03 11.32 -20.58
CA PHE A 161 4.76 11.45 -22.03
C PHE A 161 3.93 12.67 -22.43
N ARG A 162 4.00 13.76 -21.66
CA ARG A 162 3.20 14.96 -21.91
C ARG A 162 3.39 15.49 -23.33
N GLY A 163 2.27 15.70 -24.03
CA GLY A 163 2.26 16.19 -25.42
C GLY A 163 2.63 15.14 -26.46
N GLN A 164 2.71 13.88 -26.08
CA GLN A 164 2.99 12.75 -26.98
C GLN A 164 1.81 11.79 -27.01
N SER A 165 1.37 11.38 -28.20
CA SER A 165 0.43 10.26 -28.35
C SER A 165 1.20 8.95 -28.24
N MET A 166 0.69 8.00 -27.46
CA MET A 166 1.24 6.66 -27.31
C MET A 166 0.29 5.63 -27.88
N ASP A 167 0.85 4.59 -28.52
CA ASP A 167 0.10 3.41 -28.95
C ASP A 167 0.13 2.32 -27.88
N GLU A 168 1.18 2.31 -27.05
CA GLU A 168 1.35 1.37 -25.94
C GLU A 168 2.08 2.03 -24.77
N VAL A 169 1.67 1.66 -23.56
CA VAL A 169 2.33 2.08 -22.32
C VAL A 169 2.63 0.85 -21.44
N LEU A 170 3.89 0.68 -21.06
CA LEU A 170 4.34 -0.23 -20.02
C LEU A 170 4.52 0.56 -18.71
N ILE A 171 3.94 0.08 -17.63
CA ILE A 171 4.21 0.58 -16.27
C ILE A 171 4.91 -0.55 -15.49
N ASP A 172 6.21 -0.40 -15.30
CA ASP A 172 7.03 -1.42 -14.61
C ASP A 172 7.11 -1.14 -13.11
N GLU A 173 6.96 -2.19 -12.30
CA GLU A 173 6.97 -2.18 -10.83
C GLU A 173 6.07 -1.09 -10.22
N MET A 174 4.82 -0.98 -10.69
CA MET A 174 3.85 0.05 -10.29
C MET A 174 3.62 0.11 -8.78
N ALA A 175 3.65 -1.02 -8.08
CA ALA A 175 3.43 -1.08 -6.64
C ALA A 175 4.47 -0.29 -5.82
N PHE A 176 5.64 -0.02 -6.40
CA PHE A 176 6.77 0.64 -5.73
C PHE A 176 6.98 2.09 -6.16
N GLN A 177 6.14 2.60 -7.06
CA GLN A 177 6.25 3.98 -7.55
C GLN A 177 5.65 4.96 -6.54
N ASP A 178 6.45 5.91 -6.04
CA ASP A 178 6.05 6.87 -5.00
C ASP A 178 4.89 7.79 -5.45
N ARG A 179 4.77 8.05 -6.76
CA ARG A 179 3.74 8.90 -7.35
C ARG A 179 2.78 8.12 -8.26
N ALA A 180 2.52 6.86 -7.94
CA ALA A 180 1.70 5.98 -8.76
C ALA A 180 0.30 6.57 -9.07
N VAL A 181 -0.35 7.23 -8.10
CA VAL A 181 -1.68 7.82 -8.27
C VAL A 181 -1.66 8.98 -9.25
N GLU A 182 -0.73 9.92 -9.08
CA GLU A 182 -0.59 11.09 -9.96
C GLU A 182 -0.23 10.65 -11.38
N MET A 183 0.78 9.77 -11.50
CA MET A 183 1.26 9.21 -12.75
C MET A 183 0.14 8.48 -13.51
N PHE A 184 -0.59 7.59 -12.82
CA PHE A 184 -1.65 6.81 -13.44
C PHE A 184 -2.83 7.69 -13.88
N SER A 185 -3.21 8.67 -13.06
CA SER A 185 -4.24 9.65 -13.41
C SER A 185 -3.88 10.48 -14.65
N ALA A 186 -2.61 10.84 -14.81
CA ALA A 186 -2.13 11.61 -15.97
C ALA A 186 -2.11 10.77 -17.27
N ILE A 187 -1.83 9.48 -17.17
CA ILE A 187 -1.75 8.54 -18.31
C ILE A 187 -3.13 7.98 -18.69
N PHE A 188 -4.05 7.90 -17.77
CA PHE A 188 -5.33 7.22 -17.97
C PHE A 188 -6.12 7.73 -19.19
N PRO A 189 -6.17 9.04 -19.50
CA PRO A 189 -6.80 9.53 -20.72
C PRO A 189 -6.16 8.97 -22.01
N THR A 190 -4.85 8.80 -22.04
CA THR A 190 -4.13 8.20 -23.18
C THR A 190 -4.55 6.75 -23.40
N ILE A 191 -4.77 6.00 -22.31
CA ILE A 191 -5.21 4.60 -22.34
C ILE A 191 -6.70 4.51 -22.67
N ASN A 192 -7.53 5.34 -22.04
CA ASN A 192 -8.98 5.22 -22.14
C ASN A 192 -9.54 5.88 -23.42
N ASP A 193 -9.20 7.13 -23.66
CA ASP A 193 -9.74 7.95 -24.75
C ASP A 193 -8.87 7.85 -26.01
N GLY A 194 -7.54 7.77 -25.82
CA GLY A 194 -6.57 7.60 -26.92
C GLY A 194 -6.49 6.17 -27.45
N GLY A 195 -7.05 5.18 -26.76
CA GLY A 195 -7.05 3.78 -27.18
C GLY A 195 -5.69 3.09 -27.10
N ALA A 196 -4.71 3.64 -26.37
CA ALA A 196 -3.41 3.02 -26.18
C ALA A 196 -3.52 1.70 -25.44
N ALA A 197 -2.76 0.70 -25.87
CA ALA A 197 -2.58 -0.51 -25.09
C ALA A 197 -1.82 -0.19 -23.78
N CYS A 198 -2.12 -0.90 -22.69
CA CYS A 198 -1.44 -0.71 -21.41
C CYS A 198 -1.12 -2.04 -20.76
N THR A 199 0.13 -2.20 -20.34
CA THR A 199 0.57 -3.35 -19.55
C THR A 199 1.21 -2.86 -18.25
N ILE A 200 0.62 -3.25 -17.13
CA ILE A 200 1.10 -2.93 -15.78
C ILE A 200 1.73 -4.19 -15.18
N ILE A 201 2.94 -4.08 -14.64
CA ILE A 201 3.65 -5.21 -14.03
C ILE A 201 4.10 -4.84 -12.62
N SER A 202 3.91 -5.74 -11.64
CA SER A 202 4.53 -5.59 -10.32
C SER A 202 4.57 -6.91 -9.56
N THR A 203 5.43 -7.02 -8.55
CA THR A 203 5.15 -7.82 -7.36
C THR A 203 4.14 -7.05 -6.49
N ASN A 204 3.53 -7.71 -5.50
CA ASN A 204 2.58 -7.01 -4.64
C ASN A 204 3.30 -6.14 -3.61
N LYS A 205 2.70 -4.99 -3.31
CA LYS A 205 3.00 -4.15 -2.15
C LYS A 205 1.68 -3.70 -1.55
N ARG A 206 1.49 -4.00 -0.28
CA ARG A 206 0.24 -3.72 0.43
C ARG A 206 -0.10 -2.22 0.45
N GLY A 207 -1.38 -1.91 0.23
CA GLY A 207 -1.88 -0.55 0.19
C GLY A 207 -1.44 0.27 -1.02
N SER A 208 -0.74 -0.34 -2.00
CA SER A 208 -0.35 0.34 -3.22
C SER A 208 -1.52 0.50 -4.19
N LEU A 209 -1.42 1.49 -5.09
CA LEU A 209 -2.38 1.64 -6.19
C LEU A 209 -2.43 0.39 -7.07
N PHE A 210 -1.31 -0.32 -7.24
CA PHE A 210 -1.27 -1.59 -7.97
C PHE A 210 -2.20 -2.64 -7.34
N GLU A 211 -2.11 -2.85 -6.02
CA GLU A 211 -2.98 -3.79 -5.31
C GLU A 211 -4.45 -3.38 -5.41
N GLU A 212 -4.75 -2.08 -5.24
CA GLU A 212 -6.11 -1.54 -5.40
C GLU A 212 -6.67 -1.87 -6.78
N LYS A 213 -5.92 -1.56 -7.85
CA LYS A 213 -6.37 -1.81 -9.24
C LYS A 213 -6.42 -3.29 -9.58
N TYR A 214 -5.48 -4.08 -9.07
CA TYR A 214 -5.48 -5.51 -9.30
C TYR A 214 -6.68 -6.22 -8.63
N THR A 215 -7.07 -5.79 -7.45
CA THR A 215 -8.20 -6.38 -6.70
C THR A 215 -9.56 -5.83 -7.10
N ASP A 216 -9.61 -4.67 -7.74
CA ASP A 216 -10.86 -4.05 -8.22
C ASP A 216 -11.48 -4.90 -9.35
N PRO A 217 -12.70 -5.46 -9.16
CA PRO A 217 -13.36 -6.25 -10.20
C PRO A 217 -13.78 -5.41 -11.41
N ASP A 218 -13.96 -4.09 -11.23
CA ASP A 218 -14.47 -3.18 -12.25
C ASP A 218 -13.34 -2.47 -13.03
N PHE A 219 -12.07 -2.75 -12.70
CA PHE A 219 -10.93 -2.10 -13.34
C PHE A 219 -10.81 -2.40 -14.86
N GLY A 220 -11.39 -3.51 -15.33
CA GLY A 220 -11.52 -3.83 -16.75
C GLY A 220 -10.22 -4.23 -17.46
N PHE A 221 -9.13 -4.51 -16.73
CA PHE A 221 -7.88 -5.05 -17.25
C PHE A 221 -7.85 -6.57 -17.15
N ASN A 222 -7.22 -7.22 -18.13
CA ASN A 222 -6.91 -8.64 -18.09
C ASN A 222 -5.91 -8.91 -16.96
N LYS A 223 -6.33 -9.66 -15.93
CA LYS A 223 -5.53 -10.00 -14.77
C LYS A 223 -4.71 -11.25 -15.02
N VAL A 224 -3.40 -11.15 -14.86
CA VAL A 224 -2.47 -12.26 -15.04
C VAL A 224 -1.68 -12.46 -13.76
N PHE A 225 -1.80 -13.65 -13.16
CA PHE A 225 -0.98 -14.04 -12.01
C PHE A 225 0.09 -15.06 -12.45
N ARG A 226 1.31 -14.91 -11.91
CA ARG A 226 2.40 -15.89 -12.08
C ARG A 226 3.20 -16.04 -10.78
N GLY A 227 2.99 -17.16 -10.10
CA GLY A 227 3.69 -17.53 -8.89
C GLY A 227 5.13 -18.00 -9.14
N TRP A 228 5.87 -18.27 -8.05
CA TRP A 228 7.28 -18.63 -8.10
C TRP A 228 7.56 -19.92 -8.89
N ARG A 229 6.61 -20.85 -8.95
CA ARG A 229 6.71 -22.11 -9.74
C ARG A 229 6.73 -21.89 -11.25
N THR A 230 6.44 -20.69 -11.73
CA THR A 230 6.62 -20.31 -13.14
C THR A 230 8.08 -20.49 -13.58
N ASN A 231 9.03 -20.34 -12.66
CA ASN A 231 10.44 -20.64 -12.93
C ASN A 231 10.72 -22.12 -12.62
N PRO A 232 10.96 -22.96 -13.66
CA PRO A 232 11.16 -24.41 -13.49
C PRO A 232 12.45 -24.77 -12.71
N ASN A 233 13.37 -23.81 -12.55
CA ASN A 233 14.60 -24.03 -11.79
C ASN A 233 14.40 -23.81 -10.28
N ARG A 234 13.23 -23.35 -9.85
CA ARG A 234 12.86 -23.20 -8.43
C ARG A 234 12.17 -24.47 -7.97
N THR A 235 12.77 -25.13 -6.98
CA THR A 235 12.25 -26.37 -6.38
C THR A 235 11.60 -26.10 -5.02
N ASP A 236 10.91 -27.09 -4.46
CA ASP A 236 10.37 -27.00 -3.10
C ASP A 236 11.48 -26.79 -2.06
N ASP A 237 12.67 -27.36 -2.28
CA ASP A 237 13.81 -27.14 -1.40
C ASP A 237 14.35 -25.70 -1.51
N TRP A 238 14.35 -25.13 -2.71
CA TRP A 238 14.64 -23.71 -2.88
C TRP A 238 13.63 -22.84 -2.12
N TYR A 239 12.34 -23.16 -2.22
CA TYR A 239 11.28 -22.42 -1.53
C TYR A 239 11.41 -22.52 0.01
N LYS A 240 11.65 -23.72 0.54
CA LYS A 240 11.90 -23.94 1.99
C LYS A 240 13.09 -23.11 2.51
N LYS A 241 14.19 -23.03 1.75
CA LYS A 241 15.36 -22.22 2.12
C LYS A 241 15.04 -20.73 2.07
N THR A 242 14.28 -20.29 1.07
CA THR A 242 13.83 -18.90 0.94
C THR A 242 12.91 -18.52 2.09
N LEU A 243 11.95 -19.39 2.44
CA LEU A 243 11.04 -19.21 3.57
C LEU A 243 11.79 -19.10 4.90
N ALA A 244 12.80 -19.93 5.11
CA ALA A 244 13.64 -19.88 6.30
C ALA A 244 14.49 -18.59 6.38
N ALA A 245 14.91 -18.06 5.23
CA ALA A 245 15.75 -16.86 5.16
C ALA A 245 14.96 -15.55 5.29
N LEU A 246 13.79 -15.45 4.65
CA LEU A 246 12.98 -14.23 4.60
C LEU A 246 11.83 -14.21 5.61
N GLY A 247 11.41 -15.39 6.09
CA GLY A 247 10.19 -15.56 6.85
C GLY A 247 8.92 -15.62 5.99
N PRO A 248 7.78 -16.07 6.60
CA PRO A 248 6.55 -16.34 5.83
C PRO A 248 5.98 -15.10 5.13
N ALA A 249 5.93 -13.97 5.81
CA ALA A 249 5.32 -12.74 5.30
C ALA A 249 6.04 -12.21 4.05
N GLU A 250 7.37 -12.08 4.12
CA GLU A 250 8.17 -11.56 3.01
C GLU A 250 8.21 -12.56 1.84
N THR A 251 8.26 -13.87 2.15
CA THR A 251 8.23 -14.90 1.12
C THR A 251 6.93 -14.90 0.35
N ALA A 252 5.79 -14.72 1.01
CA ALA A 252 4.49 -14.63 0.36
C ALA A 252 4.33 -13.38 -0.52
N LEU A 253 4.97 -12.25 -0.15
CA LEU A 253 4.96 -11.05 -0.99
C LEU A 253 5.88 -11.16 -2.19
N GLU A 254 7.09 -11.67 -2.00
CA GLU A 254 8.12 -11.69 -3.04
C GLU A 254 8.03 -12.95 -3.93
N TYR A 255 7.61 -14.07 -3.36
CA TYR A 255 7.56 -15.38 -4.01
C TYR A 255 6.26 -16.14 -3.72
N PRO A 256 5.09 -15.55 -3.99
CA PRO A 256 3.82 -16.22 -3.77
C PRO A 256 3.70 -17.46 -4.69
N GLU A 257 3.08 -18.52 -4.19
CA GLU A 257 2.71 -19.67 -4.98
C GLU A 257 1.37 -19.48 -5.69
N THR A 258 0.42 -18.87 -4.99
CA THR A 258 -0.92 -18.58 -5.49
C THR A 258 -1.22 -17.08 -5.48
N GLU A 259 -2.19 -16.67 -6.28
CA GLU A 259 -2.71 -15.31 -6.31
C GLU A 259 -3.28 -14.90 -4.95
N GLN A 260 -3.99 -15.83 -4.32
CA GLN A 260 -4.55 -15.64 -2.99
C GLN A 260 -3.45 -15.36 -1.96
N GLU A 261 -2.36 -16.13 -1.95
CA GLU A 261 -1.20 -15.90 -1.07
C GLU A 261 -0.57 -14.53 -1.31
N ALA A 262 -0.44 -14.10 -2.58
CA ALA A 262 0.09 -12.79 -2.92
C ALA A 262 -0.78 -11.63 -2.41
N LEU A 263 -2.09 -11.83 -2.35
CA LEU A 263 -3.08 -10.84 -1.96
C LEU A 263 -3.53 -10.98 -0.51
N GLU A 264 -3.42 -12.17 0.09
CA GLU A 264 -3.69 -12.37 1.50
C GLU A 264 -2.64 -11.66 2.37
N MET A 265 -3.11 -11.15 3.49
CA MET A 265 -2.26 -10.50 4.47
C MET A 265 -1.45 -11.55 5.27
N VAL A 266 -0.34 -12.00 4.72
CA VAL A 266 0.65 -12.85 5.39
C VAL A 266 1.69 -12.02 6.16
N GLY A 267 1.30 -11.03 6.80
CA GLY A 267 1.94 -10.36 7.89
C GLY A 267 0.77 -10.03 8.79
N GLY A 268 0.60 -10.73 9.88
CA GLY A 268 -0.66 -10.73 10.62
C GLY A 268 -1.28 -9.36 10.69
N LEU A 269 -2.55 -9.28 10.38
CA LEU A 269 -3.37 -8.15 10.80
C LEU A 269 -2.99 -7.82 12.23
N MET A 270 -2.79 -6.56 12.54
CA MET A 270 -2.52 -6.18 13.92
C MET A 270 -3.68 -6.54 14.84
N PHE A 271 -4.91 -6.48 14.30
CA PHE A 271 -6.17 -6.71 14.99
C PHE A 271 -7.07 -7.72 14.26
N PRO A 272 -6.65 -9.00 14.14
CA PRO A 272 -7.43 -10.02 13.42
C PRO A 272 -8.75 -10.36 14.09
N GLU A 273 -8.91 -10.00 15.37
CA GLU A 273 -10.11 -10.17 16.17
C GLU A 273 -11.27 -9.27 15.75
N ILE A 274 -10.99 -8.16 15.02
CA ILE A 274 -12.02 -7.21 14.61
C ILE A 274 -12.87 -7.78 13.47
N ARG A 275 -14.14 -8.08 13.78
CA ARG A 275 -15.12 -8.65 12.85
C ARG A 275 -16.42 -7.84 12.86
N ALA A 276 -17.11 -7.76 11.72
CA ALA A 276 -18.35 -6.99 11.61
C ALA A 276 -19.44 -7.53 12.54
N GLU A 277 -19.55 -8.85 12.67
CA GLU A 277 -20.58 -9.52 13.46
C GLU A 277 -20.49 -9.17 14.96
N THR A 278 -19.29 -8.86 15.45
CA THR A 278 -19.02 -8.62 16.88
C THR A 278 -18.73 -7.16 17.21
N HIS A 279 -18.12 -6.41 16.27
CA HIS A 279 -17.62 -5.06 16.55
C HIS A 279 -18.43 -3.94 15.91
N ILE A 280 -19.41 -4.24 15.05
CA ILE A 280 -20.39 -3.23 14.63
C ILE A 280 -21.47 -3.11 15.68
N GLY A 281 -21.66 -1.90 16.20
CA GLY A 281 -22.53 -1.62 17.33
C GLY A 281 -24.01 -1.86 17.04
N LYS A 282 -24.73 -2.40 18.04
CA LYS A 282 -26.18 -2.57 18.06
C LYS A 282 -26.85 -1.52 18.96
N ALA A 283 -28.15 -1.32 18.83
CA ALA A 283 -28.88 -0.23 19.48
C ALA A 283 -28.89 -0.23 21.03
N ASP A 284 -28.67 -1.37 21.68
CA ASP A 284 -28.74 -1.59 23.13
C ASP A 284 -27.56 -1.07 23.95
N PHE A 285 -26.64 -0.35 23.32
CA PHE A 285 -25.46 0.22 23.98
C PHE A 285 -25.80 1.45 24.85
N TRP A 286 -26.71 2.30 24.36
CA TRP A 286 -26.96 3.62 24.93
C TRP A 286 -27.76 3.56 26.22
N ASP A 287 -27.26 4.18 27.31
CA ASP A 287 -27.94 4.37 28.56
C ASP A 287 -27.88 5.85 28.99
N ASP A 288 -28.61 6.22 30.05
CA ASP A 288 -28.75 7.61 30.49
C ASP A 288 -27.45 8.18 31.12
N GLU A 289 -26.53 7.33 31.53
CA GLU A 289 -25.28 7.68 32.23
C GLU A 289 -24.03 7.56 31.35
N VAL A 290 -24.19 7.48 30.02
CA VAL A 290 -23.07 7.40 29.09
C VAL A 290 -22.13 8.60 29.22
N ILE A 291 -20.85 8.31 29.45
CA ILE A 291 -19.78 9.32 29.48
C ILE A 291 -19.11 9.39 28.11
N ARG A 292 -18.94 10.62 27.58
CA ARG A 292 -18.41 10.85 26.25
C ARG A 292 -17.00 11.41 26.32
N TYR A 293 -16.12 10.81 25.54
CA TYR A 293 -14.72 11.21 25.35
C TYR A 293 -14.49 11.58 23.90
N VAL A 294 -13.48 12.38 23.67
CA VAL A 294 -12.93 12.60 22.33
C VAL A 294 -11.45 12.22 22.37
N SER A 295 -10.96 11.62 21.30
CA SER A 295 -9.54 11.33 21.15
C SER A 295 -9.08 11.79 19.79
N ILE A 296 -7.96 12.54 19.75
CA ILE A 296 -7.44 13.12 18.52
C ILE A 296 -6.01 12.67 18.23
N ASP A 297 -5.71 12.58 16.94
CA ASP A 297 -4.37 12.61 16.42
C ASP A 297 -4.23 13.81 15.47
N TYR A 298 -3.26 14.69 15.73
CA TYR A 298 -3.08 15.91 14.98
C TYR A 298 -1.67 15.99 14.42
N GLY A 299 -1.56 15.82 13.12
CA GLY A 299 -0.38 16.00 12.30
C GLY A 299 -0.53 17.20 11.33
N LEU A 300 0.54 17.51 10.61
CA LEU A 300 0.50 18.51 9.53
C LEU A 300 -0.32 18.02 8.33
N ASP A 301 -0.35 16.73 8.13
CA ASP A 301 -0.99 16.02 7.02
C ASP A 301 -2.44 15.61 7.31
N MET A 302 -2.77 15.33 8.60
CA MET A 302 -4.09 14.84 8.97
C MET A 302 -4.52 15.30 10.37
N PHE A 303 -5.77 15.70 10.47
CA PHE A 303 -6.51 15.83 11.74
C PHE A 303 -7.51 14.69 11.85
N SER A 304 -7.23 13.72 12.72
CA SER A 304 -8.11 12.60 13.03
C SER A 304 -8.75 12.81 14.40
N CYS A 305 -10.07 12.68 14.49
CA CYS A 305 -10.84 12.93 15.71
C CYS A 305 -11.94 11.88 15.86
N LEU A 306 -11.97 11.19 17.00
CA LEU A 306 -12.93 10.14 17.31
C LEU A 306 -13.75 10.49 18.54
N TRP A 307 -15.08 10.37 18.45
CA TRP A 307 -15.98 10.47 19.59
C TRP A 307 -16.26 9.08 20.12
N ILE A 308 -16.03 8.88 21.42
CA ILE A 308 -16.07 7.59 22.08
C ILE A 308 -16.97 7.71 23.31
N ALA A 309 -17.99 6.88 23.37
CA ALA A 309 -18.90 6.78 24.50
C ALA A 309 -18.55 5.55 25.35
N VAL A 310 -18.64 5.68 26.68
CA VAL A 310 -18.52 4.56 27.61
C VAL A 310 -19.80 4.49 28.43
N ASN A 311 -20.43 3.31 28.43
CA ASN A 311 -21.68 3.08 29.16
C ASN A 311 -21.44 2.60 30.60
N THR A 312 -22.48 2.47 31.37
CA THR A 312 -22.44 2.03 32.78
C THR A 312 -21.88 0.62 32.96
N LYS A 313 -21.93 -0.21 31.92
CA LYS A 313 -21.35 -1.57 31.91
C LYS A 313 -19.84 -1.56 31.61
N GLY A 314 -19.24 -0.39 31.38
CA GLY A 314 -17.84 -0.25 31.03
C GLY A 314 -17.51 -0.64 29.59
N LYS A 315 -18.51 -0.78 28.71
CA LYS A 315 -18.30 -0.99 27.26
C LYS A 315 -18.11 0.34 26.57
N ALA A 316 -17.27 0.37 25.54
CA ALA A 316 -17.02 1.56 24.74
C ALA A 316 -17.63 1.46 23.33
N ARG A 317 -17.97 2.61 22.77
CA ARG A 317 -18.42 2.74 21.39
C ARG A 317 -17.82 3.97 20.73
N VAL A 318 -17.10 3.77 19.62
CA VAL A 318 -16.75 4.84 18.70
C VAL A 318 -17.98 5.14 17.86
N TYR A 319 -18.60 6.31 18.05
CA TYR A 319 -19.91 6.62 17.44
C TYR A 319 -19.87 7.76 16.44
N ARG A 320 -18.74 8.45 16.33
CA ARG A 320 -18.53 9.50 15.33
C ARG A 320 -17.05 9.61 15.04
N GLU A 321 -16.70 9.87 13.78
CA GLU A 321 -15.34 10.10 13.32
C GLU A 321 -15.25 11.34 12.44
N LEU A 322 -14.06 11.95 12.42
CA LEU A 322 -13.70 13.06 11.55
C LEU A 322 -12.24 12.89 11.14
N HIS A 323 -11.98 12.94 9.84
CA HIS A 323 -10.64 12.84 9.25
C HIS A 323 -10.49 13.89 8.16
N GLU A 324 -9.69 14.93 8.44
CA GLU A 324 -9.50 16.05 7.51
C GLU A 324 -8.02 16.34 7.29
N PRO A 325 -7.55 16.36 6.06
CA PRO A 325 -6.16 16.63 5.74
C PRO A 325 -5.81 18.13 5.86
N ASN A 326 -4.55 18.42 6.16
CA ASN A 326 -3.96 19.77 6.10
C ASN A 326 -4.72 20.85 6.89
N MET A 327 -5.24 20.52 8.08
CA MET A 327 -6.01 21.44 8.90
C MET A 327 -5.14 22.30 9.84
N PRO A 328 -5.15 23.64 9.73
CA PRO A 328 -4.60 24.51 10.76
C PRO A 328 -5.37 24.36 12.08
N ILE A 329 -4.70 24.55 13.24
CA ILE A 329 -5.29 24.34 14.57
C ILE A 329 -6.62 25.10 14.77
N GLY A 330 -6.67 26.37 14.38
CA GLY A 330 -7.90 27.16 14.50
C GLY A 330 -9.07 26.57 13.71
N ALA A 331 -8.81 26.20 12.45
CA ALA A 331 -9.82 25.56 11.59
C ALA A 331 -10.25 24.17 12.14
N ALA A 332 -9.32 23.38 12.66
CA ALA A 332 -9.60 22.10 13.30
C ALA A 332 -10.50 22.27 14.54
N CYS A 333 -10.23 23.28 15.39
CA CYS A 333 -11.06 23.61 16.54
C CYS A 333 -12.47 24.07 16.15
N ASP A 334 -12.61 24.89 15.11
CA ASP A 334 -13.91 25.35 14.62
C ASP A 334 -14.71 24.21 14.00
N LEU A 335 -14.07 23.33 13.25
CA LEU A 335 -14.69 22.14 12.70
C LEU A 335 -15.11 21.17 13.82
N PHE A 336 -14.24 20.92 14.79
CA PHE A 336 -14.57 20.13 15.97
C PHE A 336 -15.83 20.66 16.68
N LYS A 337 -15.91 21.96 16.97
CA LYS A 337 -17.07 22.58 17.63
C LYS A 337 -18.37 22.38 16.86
N ARG A 338 -18.32 22.53 15.54
CA ARG A 338 -19.50 22.31 14.66
C ARG A 338 -19.94 20.85 14.69
N VAL A 339 -19.00 19.89 14.56
CA VAL A 339 -19.30 18.46 14.53
C VAL A 339 -19.71 17.95 15.90
N ASN A 340 -19.12 18.49 16.98
CA ASN A 340 -19.49 18.17 18.35
C ASN A 340 -20.92 18.65 18.72
N ASN A 341 -21.41 19.69 18.07
CA ASN A 341 -22.78 20.20 18.19
C ASN A 341 -23.28 20.36 19.64
N GLY A 342 -22.40 20.87 20.53
CA GLY A 342 -22.74 21.11 21.93
C GLY A 342 -22.80 19.87 22.83
N GLU A 343 -22.42 18.69 22.36
CA GLU A 343 -22.33 17.52 23.24
C GLU A 343 -21.34 17.76 24.38
N LYS A 344 -21.72 17.33 25.58
CA LYS A 344 -20.84 17.38 26.75
C LYS A 344 -19.77 16.29 26.62
N ILE A 345 -18.52 16.70 26.51
CA ILE A 345 -17.33 15.83 26.46
C ILE A 345 -16.60 15.90 27.79
N GLU A 346 -16.33 14.78 28.38
CA GLU A 346 -15.61 14.70 29.66
C GLU A 346 -14.13 15.07 29.49
N LEU A 347 -13.45 14.47 28.51
CA LEU A 347 -12.05 14.75 28.20
C LEU A 347 -11.80 14.68 26.70
N ILE A 348 -10.85 15.50 26.22
CA ILE A 348 -10.32 15.45 24.86
C ILE A 348 -8.87 14.95 24.95
N LEU A 349 -8.66 13.70 24.60
CA LEU A 349 -7.37 13.04 24.67
C LEU A 349 -6.51 13.34 23.44
N ALA A 350 -5.22 13.55 23.64
CA ALA A 350 -4.31 13.91 22.57
C ALA A 350 -2.89 13.36 22.81
N PRO A 351 -2.09 13.20 21.75
CA PRO A 351 -0.73 12.72 21.85
C PRO A 351 0.16 13.68 22.63
N GLY A 352 1.06 13.16 23.43
CA GLY A 352 1.90 13.96 24.32
C GLY A 352 2.91 14.89 23.63
N ASP A 353 3.14 14.75 22.29
CA ASP A 353 4.01 15.65 21.53
C ASP A 353 3.38 17.02 21.26
N LEU A 354 2.08 17.15 21.34
CA LEU A 354 1.41 18.45 21.24
C LEU A 354 1.82 19.43 22.35
N TRP A 355 2.39 18.96 23.46
CA TRP A 355 2.96 19.80 24.54
C TRP A 355 4.44 20.15 24.35
N ASN A 356 5.08 19.73 23.25
CA ASN A 356 6.43 20.19 22.92
C ASN A 356 6.38 21.66 22.53
N ARG A 357 7.22 22.50 23.18
CA ARG A 357 7.30 23.92 22.88
C ARG A 357 8.06 24.16 21.59
N GLU A 358 7.51 25.00 20.72
CA GLU A 358 8.20 25.45 19.52
C GLU A 358 9.17 26.59 19.85
N GLN A 359 10.39 26.51 19.36
CA GLN A 359 11.44 27.49 19.66
C GLN A 359 11.07 28.93 19.22
N LEU A 360 10.24 29.08 18.18
CA LEU A 360 9.90 30.36 17.57
C LEU A 360 8.92 31.18 18.45
N HIS A 361 8.01 30.54 19.19
CA HIS A 361 6.92 31.21 19.89
C HIS A 361 6.83 30.88 21.40
N GLY A 362 7.64 29.95 21.87
CA GLY A 362 7.63 29.51 23.28
C GLY A 362 6.34 28.80 23.72
N LYS A 363 5.34 28.65 22.81
CA LYS A 363 4.06 27.95 23.01
C LYS A 363 4.10 26.56 22.44
N SER A 364 3.32 25.66 23.00
CA SER A 364 3.07 24.32 22.45
C SER A 364 1.84 24.34 21.56
N ARG A 365 1.68 23.31 20.72
CA ARG A 365 0.44 23.13 19.95
C ARG A 365 -0.78 22.99 20.86
N ALA A 366 -0.63 22.33 22.01
CA ALA A 366 -1.69 22.22 23.02
C ALA A 366 -2.14 23.58 23.54
N ASP A 367 -1.22 24.55 23.70
CA ASP A 367 -1.56 25.95 24.11
C ASP A 367 -2.42 26.61 23.01
N PHE A 368 -2.10 26.41 21.73
CA PHE A 368 -2.91 26.91 20.61
C PHE A 368 -4.30 26.28 20.55
N PHE A 369 -4.44 24.98 20.83
CA PHE A 369 -5.75 24.33 20.95
C PHE A 369 -6.57 24.94 22.09
N ALA A 370 -5.95 25.19 23.27
CA ALA A 370 -6.60 25.79 24.42
C ALA A 370 -7.06 27.24 24.13
N GLU A 371 -6.23 28.05 23.48
CA GLU A 371 -6.57 29.42 23.04
C GLU A 371 -7.77 29.43 22.07
N ASN A 372 -7.95 28.37 21.28
CA ASN A 372 -9.11 28.19 20.42
C ASN A 372 -10.28 27.45 21.12
N GLY A 373 -10.24 27.32 22.46
CA GLY A 373 -11.33 26.75 23.26
C GLY A 373 -11.43 25.23 23.25
N MET A 374 -10.34 24.53 22.91
CA MET A 374 -10.26 23.07 22.93
C MET A 374 -9.17 22.62 23.93
N ASN A 375 -9.59 22.32 25.15
CA ASN A 375 -8.68 21.91 26.23
C ASN A 375 -8.34 20.44 26.08
N LEU A 376 -7.06 20.15 25.79
CA LEU A 376 -6.57 18.80 25.56
C LEU A 376 -6.08 18.16 26.87
N THR A 377 -6.28 16.87 27.00
CA THR A 377 -5.72 16.02 28.05
C THR A 377 -4.66 15.10 27.45
N ARG A 378 -3.48 15.10 28.07
CA ARG A 378 -2.33 14.37 27.57
C ARG A 378 -2.50 12.86 27.79
N SER A 379 -2.40 12.08 26.74
CA SER A 379 -2.34 10.60 26.79
C SER A 379 -0.89 10.11 26.79
N SER A 380 -0.71 8.83 27.13
CA SER A 380 0.60 8.16 27.11
C SER A 380 1.15 8.01 25.68
N ARG A 381 2.48 8.08 25.57
CA ARG A 381 3.22 7.81 24.33
C ARG A 381 3.67 6.37 24.16
N ASP A 382 3.49 5.55 25.17
CA ASP A 382 3.91 4.15 25.12
C ASP A 382 3.12 3.43 24.03
N PHE A 383 3.82 3.12 22.93
CA PHE A 383 3.21 2.55 21.74
C PHE A 383 2.80 1.11 21.95
N GLU A 384 3.65 0.30 22.60
CA GLU A 384 3.38 -1.11 22.85
C GLU A 384 2.26 -1.30 23.88
N ALA A 385 2.31 -0.55 24.98
CA ALA A 385 1.23 -0.55 25.96
C ALA A 385 -0.09 -0.08 25.36
N GLY A 386 -0.05 0.93 24.46
CA GLY A 386 -1.23 1.42 23.76
C GLY A 386 -1.86 0.38 22.84
N VAL A 387 -1.06 -0.33 22.06
CA VAL A 387 -1.55 -1.41 21.18
C VAL A 387 -2.07 -2.59 21.99
N SER A 388 -1.41 -2.93 23.10
CA SER A 388 -1.90 -3.97 24.02
C SER A 388 -3.27 -3.59 24.61
N ALA A 389 -3.45 -2.32 25.01
CA ALA A 389 -4.74 -1.80 25.47
C ALA A 389 -5.82 -1.86 24.40
N MET A 390 -5.51 -1.57 23.13
CA MET A 390 -6.45 -1.72 22.01
C MET A 390 -6.91 -3.17 21.87
N LYS A 391 -6.01 -4.14 21.92
CA LYS A 391 -6.36 -5.58 21.84
C LYS A 391 -7.26 -6.01 23.00
N GLU A 392 -7.02 -5.49 24.19
CA GLU A 392 -7.88 -5.73 25.35
C GLU A 392 -9.30 -5.17 25.11
N TRP A 393 -9.40 -3.95 24.57
CA TRP A 393 -10.67 -3.33 24.19
C TRP A 393 -11.41 -4.09 23.08
N PHE A 394 -10.69 -4.70 22.12
CA PHE A 394 -11.30 -5.51 21.06
C PHE A 394 -11.68 -6.92 21.51
N SER A 395 -11.30 -7.33 22.73
CA SER A 395 -11.67 -8.64 23.26
C SER A 395 -13.18 -8.75 23.52
N ILE A 396 -13.68 -9.99 23.52
CA ILE A 396 -15.05 -10.31 23.88
C ILE A 396 -15.14 -10.44 25.40
N GLY A 397 -16.07 -9.71 26.02
CA GLY A 397 -16.31 -9.78 27.45
C GLY A 397 -17.00 -11.07 27.86
N GLU A 398 -17.13 -11.31 29.17
CA GLU A 398 -17.81 -12.49 29.75
C GLU A 398 -19.28 -12.60 29.34
N ASP A 399 -19.91 -11.49 28.95
CA ASP A 399 -21.28 -11.40 28.44
C ASP A 399 -21.40 -11.79 26.95
N GLY A 400 -20.31 -12.22 26.30
CA GLY A 400 -20.26 -12.60 24.90
C GLY A 400 -20.30 -11.43 23.91
N THR A 401 -20.20 -10.16 24.39
CA THR A 401 -20.19 -8.98 23.55
C THR A 401 -18.79 -8.30 23.52
N ALA A 402 -18.44 -7.62 22.44
CA ALA A 402 -17.17 -6.89 22.37
C ALA A 402 -17.12 -5.75 23.39
N ASN A 403 -15.93 -5.51 23.98
CA ASN A 403 -15.77 -4.40 24.92
C ASN A 403 -15.75 -3.05 24.20
N LEU A 404 -15.36 -3.00 22.90
CA LEU A 404 -15.43 -1.82 22.07
C LEU A 404 -16.12 -2.13 20.73
N THR A 405 -17.07 -1.29 20.36
CA THR A 405 -17.81 -1.38 19.10
C THR A 405 -17.74 -0.08 18.31
N PHE A 406 -18.09 -0.15 17.02
CA PHE A 406 -18.11 0.99 16.10
C PHE A 406 -19.55 1.24 15.62
N GLU A 407 -19.93 2.50 15.50
CA GLU A 407 -21.19 2.94 14.94
C GLU A 407 -20.96 4.17 14.08
N ASN A 408 -21.34 4.14 12.80
CA ASN A 408 -21.11 5.23 11.84
C ASN A 408 -19.65 5.69 11.70
N CYS A 409 -18.69 4.77 11.87
CA CYS A 409 -17.26 5.04 11.78
C CYS A 409 -16.55 4.11 10.76
N PRO A 410 -16.94 4.18 9.46
CA PRO A 410 -16.45 3.25 8.45
C PRO A 410 -14.98 3.40 8.14
N VAL A 411 -14.41 4.62 8.26
CA VAL A 411 -12.99 4.89 7.96
C VAL A 411 -12.10 4.24 9.02
N THR A 412 -12.34 4.56 10.29
CA THR A 412 -11.57 3.97 11.41
C THR A 412 -11.69 2.46 11.43
N TYR A 413 -12.90 1.93 11.25
CA TYR A 413 -13.13 0.49 11.20
C TYR A 413 -12.33 -0.18 10.07
N LYS A 414 -12.37 0.39 8.85
CA LYS A 414 -11.62 -0.09 7.69
C LYS A 414 -10.10 -0.02 7.89
N HIS A 415 -9.60 1.05 8.52
CA HIS A 415 -8.17 1.20 8.82
C HIS A 415 -7.68 0.13 9.79
N LEU A 416 -8.44 -0.13 10.86
CA LEU A 416 -8.12 -1.18 11.84
C LEU A 416 -8.14 -2.59 11.24
N GLN A 417 -9.02 -2.86 10.27
CA GLN A 417 -9.05 -4.13 9.55
C GLN A 417 -7.88 -4.31 8.58
N LYS A 418 -7.22 -3.23 8.17
CA LYS A 418 -6.14 -3.26 7.17
C LYS A 418 -4.75 -3.09 7.76
N ILE A 419 -4.64 -2.52 8.96
CA ILE A 419 -3.34 -2.22 9.54
C ILE A 419 -2.59 -3.49 9.94
N LEU A 420 -1.33 -3.59 9.52
CA LEU A 420 -0.48 -4.75 9.74
C LEU A 420 0.37 -4.60 10.99
N ALA A 421 0.78 -5.70 11.59
CA ALA A 421 1.86 -5.69 12.56
C ALA A 421 3.18 -5.25 11.92
N ASP A 422 4.00 -4.51 12.67
CA ASP A 422 5.34 -4.13 12.23
C ASP A 422 6.21 -5.39 12.10
N PRO A 423 6.81 -5.67 10.93
CA PRO A 423 7.60 -6.89 10.72
C PRO A 423 8.79 -7.03 11.66
N LYS A 424 9.35 -5.90 12.13
CA LYS A 424 10.49 -5.88 13.07
C LYS A 424 10.06 -5.87 14.53
N ARG A 425 8.83 -5.43 14.82
CA ARG A 425 8.25 -5.33 16.17
C ARG A 425 6.79 -5.77 16.13
N PRO A 426 6.52 -7.09 16.14
CA PRO A 426 5.15 -7.62 15.99
C PRO A 426 4.16 -7.21 17.09
N SER A 427 4.66 -6.64 18.19
CA SER A 427 3.85 -6.08 19.28
C SER A 427 3.16 -4.77 18.94
N VAL A 428 3.53 -4.11 17.82
CA VAL A 428 2.97 -2.83 17.38
C VAL A 428 2.59 -2.89 15.90
N TYR A 429 1.72 -1.97 15.46
CA TYR A 429 1.38 -1.89 14.04
C TYR A 429 2.43 -1.12 13.23
N ALA A 430 2.47 -1.45 11.94
CA ALA A 430 3.35 -0.81 10.96
C ALA A 430 2.99 0.67 10.80
N LYS A 431 4.02 1.51 10.62
CA LYS A 431 3.85 2.95 10.38
C LYS A 431 3.52 3.31 8.92
N GLN A 432 3.46 2.31 8.06
CA GLN A 432 3.12 2.46 6.64
C GLN A 432 2.03 1.45 6.26
N PRO A 433 1.07 1.82 5.43
CA PRO A 433 0.79 3.16 4.89
C PRO A 433 0.40 4.15 5.99
N HIS A 434 0.97 5.38 5.93
CA HIS A 434 0.80 6.38 7.00
C HIS A 434 -0.66 6.81 7.20
N GLU A 435 -1.43 6.86 6.13
CA GLU A 435 -2.86 7.18 6.16
C GLU A 435 -3.69 6.28 7.08
N LEU A 436 -3.29 5.01 7.25
CA LEU A 436 -3.99 4.07 8.14
C LEU A 436 -3.71 4.35 9.62
N THR A 437 -2.60 5.04 9.94
CA THR A 437 -2.15 5.17 11.34
C THR A 437 -2.90 6.24 12.12
N HIS A 438 -3.36 7.31 11.50
CA HIS A 438 -3.98 8.44 12.19
C HIS A 438 -5.22 8.06 13.01
N SER A 439 -6.16 7.32 12.41
CA SER A 439 -7.35 6.85 13.13
C SER A 439 -7.00 5.80 14.19
N CYS A 440 -6.02 4.94 13.91
CA CYS A 440 -5.52 3.95 14.87
C CYS A 440 -4.84 4.63 16.06
N ASP A 441 -4.03 5.66 15.82
CA ASP A 441 -3.38 6.44 16.87
C ASP A 441 -4.39 7.21 17.72
N SER A 442 -5.39 7.85 17.08
CA SER A 442 -6.50 8.49 17.81
C SER A 442 -7.18 7.50 18.75
N LEU A 443 -7.53 6.29 18.29
CA LEU A 443 -8.15 5.28 19.13
C LEU A 443 -7.21 4.76 20.23
N ARG A 444 -5.92 4.58 19.90
CA ARG A 444 -4.89 4.12 20.83
C ARG A 444 -4.73 5.04 22.03
N TYR A 445 -4.80 6.38 21.84
CA TYR A 445 -4.70 7.32 22.94
C TYR A 445 -5.87 7.21 23.92
N PHE A 446 -7.06 6.91 23.44
CA PHE A 446 -8.18 6.59 24.32
C PHE A 446 -7.97 5.27 25.05
N CYS A 447 -7.61 4.21 24.33
CA CYS A 447 -7.49 2.86 24.89
C CYS A 447 -6.46 2.79 26.02
N ILE A 448 -5.29 3.44 25.85
CA ILE A 448 -4.25 3.45 26.88
C ILE A 448 -4.62 4.35 28.08
N TYR A 449 -5.35 5.46 27.84
CA TYR A 449 -5.78 6.35 28.90
C TYR A 449 -6.89 5.70 29.75
N TYR A 450 -7.87 5.12 29.07
CA TYR A 450 -9.01 4.49 29.70
C TYR A 450 -8.87 2.97 29.68
N ILE A 451 -8.14 2.41 30.63
CA ILE A 451 -8.03 0.95 30.79
C ILE A 451 -9.40 0.41 31.12
N SER A 452 -9.92 -0.53 30.30
CA SER A 452 -11.27 -1.09 30.41
C SER A 452 -11.64 -1.50 31.84
N PRO A 453 -12.73 -0.93 32.41
CA PRO A 453 -13.20 -1.35 33.73
C PRO A 453 -13.78 -2.76 33.74
N ALA A 454 -14.21 -3.28 32.56
CA ALA A 454 -14.82 -4.60 32.44
C ALA A 454 -13.87 -5.75 32.83
N ASN A 455 -12.58 -5.54 32.67
CA ASN A 455 -11.54 -6.52 33.06
C ASN A 455 -10.84 -6.20 34.38
N LYS A 456 -11.16 -5.06 35.00
CA LYS A 456 -10.74 -4.85 36.38
C LYS A 456 -11.63 -5.73 37.27
N LYS A 457 -11.11 -6.85 37.74
CA LYS A 457 -11.63 -7.41 38.98
C LYS A 457 -11.75 -6.24 39.96
N LYS A 458 -12.99 -5.85 40.32
CA LYS A 458 -13.18 -4.92 41.45
C LYS A 458 -12.26 -5.46 42.54
N PRO A 459 -11.30 -4.66 43.07
CA PRO A 459 -10.56 -5.10 44.22
C PRO A 459 -11.64 -5.54 45.19
N ALA A 460 -11.55 -6.81 45.64
CA ALA A 460 -12.46 -7.30 46.63
C ALA A 460 -12.47 -6.27 47.74
N ALA A 461 -13.66 -5.71 48.01
CA ALA A 461 -13.80 -4.68 49.01
C ALA A 461 -13.06 -5.19 50.26
N LYS A 462 -11.94 -4.60 50.58
CA LYS A 462 -11.20 -4.98 51.77
C LYS A 462 -12.12 -4.63 52.92
N GLN A 463 -12.68 -5.64 53.57
CA GLN A 463 -13.33 -5.41 54.88
C GLN A 463 -12.29 -4.76 55.78
N TRP A 464 -12.60 -3.56 56.19
CA TRP A 464 -11.73 -2.86 57.16
C TRP A 464 -11.78 -3.63 58.47
N THR A 465 -10.61 -3.86 59.05
CA THR A 465 -10.51 -4.42 60.38
C THR A 465 -11.00 -3.40 61.43
N GLU A 466 -11.33 -3.88 62.60
CA GLU A 466 -11.74 -2.96 63.69
C GLU A 466 -10.68 -1.88 63.97
N ASP A 467 -9.39 -2.23 63.91
CA ASP A 467 -8.28 -1.30 64.07
C ASP A 467 -8.26 -0.23 62.93
N MET A 468 -8.53 -0.63 61.70
CA MET A 468 -8.59 0.28 60.54
C MET A 468 -9.77 1.25 60.66
N LEU A 469 -10.90 0.81 61.20
CA LEU A 469 -12.08 1.64 61.46
C LEU A 469 -11.80 2.64 62.61
N GLU A 470 -11.09 2.20 63.64
CA GLU A 470 -10.70 3.04 64.74
C GLU A 470 -9.71 4.11 64.30
N ASP A 471 -8.69 3.77 63.52
CA ASP A 471 -7.74 4.72 62.94
C ASP A 471 -8.44 5.75 62.04
N TYR A 472 -9.37 5.33 61.21
CA TYR A 472 -10.14 6.22 60.34
C TYR A 472 -11.06 7.16 61.10
N ASN A 473 -11.74 6.65 62.16
CA ASN A 473 -12.63 7.44 62.96
C ASN A 473 -11.88 8.52 63.79
N ASN A 474 -10.66 8.22 64.20
CA ASN A 474 -9.80 9.11 64.95
C ASN A 474 -8.98 10.08 64.07
N ALA A 475 -8.94 9.91 62.75
CA ALA A 475 -8.19 10.70 61.79
C ALA A 475 -8.89 12.03 61.45
N ASN A 476 -8.10 13.05 61.15
CA ASN A 476 -8.63 14.30 60.61
C ASN A 476 -9.02 14.15 59.12
N GLU A 477 -9.72 15.12 58.52
CA GLU A 477 -10.22 15.09 57.15
C GLU A 477 -9.16 14.85 56.09
N TYR A 478 -7.91 15.29 56.31
CA TYR A 478 -6.79 15.07 55.40
C TYR A 478 -6.29 13.63 55.51
N GLU A 479 -6.13 13.13 56.72
CA GLU A 479 -5.72 11.75 57.00
C GLU A 479 -6.77 10.76 56.55
N LYS A 480 -8.07 11.04 56.72
CA LYS A 480 -9.17 10.20 56.20
C LYS A 480 -9.07 10.02 54.67
N LYS A 481 -8.82 11.11 53.94
CA LYS A 481 -8.60 11.01 52.49
C LYS A 481 -7.38 10.14 52.12
N TYR A 482 -6.33 10.21 52.92
CA TYR A 482 -5.12 9.43 52.76
C TYR A 482 -5.36 7.95 53.08
N LEU A 483 -6.08 7.65 54.13
CA LEU A 483 -6.44 6.29 54.55
C LEU A 483 -7.37 5.63 53.50
N ILE A 484 -8.38 6.36 52.99
CA ILE A 484 -9.22 5.90 51.87
C ILE A 484 -8.38 5.57 50.63
N LYS A 485 -7.37 6.41 50.32
CA LYS A 485 -6.49 6.19 49.18
C LYS A 485 -5.65 4.91 49.31
N ILE A 486 -5.25 4.54 50.53
CA ILE A 486 -4.43 3.35 50.80
C ILE A 486 -5.27 2.08 51.01
N TRP A 487 -6.37 2.21 51.70
CA TRP A 487 -7.18 1.06 52.14
C TRP A 487 -8.43 0.83 51.29
N GLY A 488 -8.87 1.81 50.47
CA GLY A 488 -10.13 1.84 49.77
C GLY A 488 -11.25 2.46 50.61
N GLU A 489 -12.44 2.66 50.05
CA GLU A 489 -13.61 3.16 50.75
C GLU A 489 -14.05 2.16 51.84
N PRO A 490 -14.48 2.65 53.06
CA PRO A 490 -15.05 1.78 54.08
C PRO A 490 -16.36 1.13 53.60
N THR A 491 -16.50 -0.14 53.74
CA THR A 491 -17.72 -0.91 53.45
C THR A 491 -18.69 -0.92 54.58
#